data_7551079529cd1932d6617e32e8ac28c0
#
_entry.id   7551079529cd1932d6617e32e8ac28c0
#
_cell.length_a   1.000
_cell.length_b   1.000
_cell.length_c   1.000
_cell.angle_alpha   90.00
_cell.angle_beta   90.00
_cell.angle_gamma   90.00
#
_symmetry.space_group_name_H-M   'P 1'
#
loop_
_entity.id
_entity.type
_entity.pdbx_description
1 polymer ?
#
loop_
_entity_poly.entity_id
_entity_poly.type
_entity_poly.pdbx_seq_one_letter_code
_entity_poly.pdbx_strand_id
1 'polypeptide(L)'
;MKTISSSIRAWLLASLCAGLLATPPAAQAAAESLDQPGNAKNPQAGAAPNVKTASTSAFRHVKVYAEPGRFGGWPANHGLWSWGNEILVGFSRGYYKDLGPERHNIDRERPEEHLLARSLDGGATRTIEDPAVRGMLVPTGKALHGVAPTGPTEMPWRDCPGGIDFTHPDFAMTLRMTDVDAGPSRFYYSTDRGHRWEGPFRLPLFGQRGVAARTDYLVNGPHDCLLVLTASKPDGKEGRPFCARTIDGGRTWEFVSWINENPSGYAIMPSTVRLNDHELLTAIRCRDAVKAWIETYRSLDDGRHWTRDNVPAPDLGEGNPPSMIRLKDGRVCLTYGYRARPYGMRARLSNDGGRTWADEIILRDDGGGRDLGYPRTVQRPDGKIVTIYYFHDQPKSDRYIAATIWSPAEAGQ
;
A
#
# COMPACT_ATOMS: atom_id res chain seq x y z
N MET A 1 29.31 -2.61 58.96
CA MET A 1 29.52 -3.97 59.53
C MET A 1 28.93 -4.98 58.57
N LYS A 2 29.82 -5.92 58.08
CA LYS A 2 29.56 -7.23 57.40
C LYS A 2 28.82 -7.17 56.06
N THR A 3 29.45 -7.11 54.88
CA THR A 3 30.31 -8.07 54.10
C THR A 3 29.89 -9.54 54.22
N ILE A 4 29.64 -10.18 53.06
CA ILE A 4 30.02 -11.51 52.59
C ILE A 4 29.22 -11.71 51.26
N SER A 5 29.75 -11.72 50.06
CA SER A 5 30.79 -12.40 49.30
C SER A 5 30.47 -13.86 48.92
N SER A 6 30.73 -14.11 47.63
CA SER A 6 31.13 -15.39 46.95
C SER A 6 29.98 -16.28 46.48
N SER A 7 30.08 -17.06 45.41
CA SER A 7 31.08 -17.25 44.32
C SER A 7 30.49 -18.23 43.29
N ILE A 8 30.79 -18.04 42.05
CA ILE A 8 31.26 -18.91 40.96
C ILE A 8 31.00 -20.41 41.09
N ARG A 9 30.43 -21.01 40.03
CA ARG A 9 31.04 -22.19 39.35
C ARG A 9 30.44 -22.45 37.96
N ALA A 10 31.31 -22.42 36.98
CA ALA A 10 31.17 -22.93 35.63
C ALA A 10 31.27 -24.46 35.60
N TRP A 11 30.59 -25.11 34.69
CA TRP A 11 30.94 -26.42 34.18
C TRP A 11 30.84 -26.43 32.65
N LEU A 12 31.99 -26.54 32.02
CA LEU A 12 32.21 -27.03 30.67
C LEU A 12 32.10 -28.57 30.68
N LEU A 13 31.44 -29.12 29.67
CA LEU A 13 31.77 -30.48 29.20
C LEU A 13 31.54 -30.55 27.69
N ALA A 14 32.65 -30.72 27.00
CA ALA A 14 32.73 -31.07 25.59
C ALA A 14 32.56 -32.59 25.43
N SER A 15 31.89 -32.99 24.36
CA SER A 15 32.04 -34.34 23.80
C SER A 15 32.05 -34.26 22.28
N LEU A 16 33.24 -34.55 21.74
CA LEU A 16 33.47 -34.94 20.35
C LEU A 16 32.86 -36.34 20.12
N CYS A 17 32.21 -36.51 18.95
CA CYS A 17 32.22 -37.78 18.24
C CYS A 17 32.28 -37.51 16.74
N ALA A 18 33.39 -37.95 16.15
CA ALA A 18 33.62 -38.03 14.72
C ALA A 18 32.96 -39.30 14.15
N GLY A 19 32.54 -39.26 12.90
CA GLY A 19 32.05 -40.46 12.22
C GLY A 19 31.62 -40.20 10.77
N LEU A 20 32.58 -40.32 9.88
CA LEU A 20 32.58 -40.97 8.55
C LEU A 20 31.64 -40.47 7.43
N LEU A 21 32.32 -40.02 6.42
CA LEU A 21 31.94 -39.86 5.02
C LEU A 21 31.52 -41.20 4.37
N ALA A 22 30.43 -41.13 3.58
CA ALA A 22 30.19 -42.11 2.52
C ALA A 22 29.51 -41.43 1.35
N THR A 23 30.19 -41.31 0.24
CA THR A 23 29.69 -40.95 -1.10
C THR A 23 29.18 -42.25 -1.76
N PRO A 24 28.06 -42.19 -2.52
CA PRO A 24 27.72 -43.23 -3.48
C PRO A 24 28.16 -42.88 -4.90
N PRO A 25 28.37 -43.87 -5.77
CA PRO A 25 28.98 -43.69 -7.08
C PRO A 25 27.99 -43.40 -8.19
N ALA A 26 28.51 -42.76 -9.24
CA ALA A 26 27.87 -42.59 -10.53
C ALA A 26 27.65 -43.92 -11.25
N ALA A 27 26.51 -44.07 -11.93
CA ALA A 27 26.33 -45.09 -12.96
C ALA A 27 25.82 -44.43 -14.23
N GLN A 28 26.55 -44.74 -15.31
CA GLN A 28 26.33 -44.29 -16.70
C GLN A 28 25.29 -45.14 -17.41
N ALA A 29 24.57 -44.46 -18.30
CA ALA A 29 24.10 -44.75 -19.65
C ALA A 29 23.67 -46.19 -20.03
N ALA A 30 22.49 -46.26 -20.67
CA ALA A 30 22.30 -46.94 -21.95
C ALA A 30 21.06 -46.38 -22.65
N ALA A 31 21.21 -45.97 -23.89
CA ALA A 31 20.17 -45.65 -24.85
C ALA A 31 19.68 -46.94 -25.51
N GLU A 32 18.40 -47.13 -25.66
CA GLU A 32 17.83 -47.95 -26.75
C GLU A 32 16.47 -47.38 -27.18
N SER A 33 16.37 -47.21 -28.49
CA SER A 33 15.19 -46.85 -29.26
C SER A 33 14.27 -48.05 -29.46
N LEU A 34 12.96 -47.82 -29.57
CA LEU A 34 12.09 -48.31 -30.65
C LEU A 34 10.59 -48.20 -30.30
N ASP A 35 9.85 -47.70 -31.24
CA ASP A 35 8.44 -47.94 -31.66
C ASP A 35 7.27 -47.25 -30.91
N GLN A 36 6.57 -46.47 -31.72
CA GLN A 36 5.15 -46.10 -31.65
C GLN A 36 4.27 -47.20 -32.28
N PRO A 37 2.92 -47.23 -32.15
CA PRO A 37 1.99 -46.18 -31.73
C PRO A 37 0.87 -46.65 -30.76
N GLY A 38 0.25 -45.70 -30.06
CA GLY A 38 -0.96 -46.00 -29.30
C GLY A 38 -1.73 -44.72 -28.93
N ASN A 39 -2.76 -44.46 -29.72
CA ASN A 39 -3.75 -43.39 -29.60
C ASN A 39 -4.44 -43.37 -28.24
N ALA A 40 -4.18 -42.38 -27.40
CA ALA A 40 -4.96 -42.11 -26.17
C ALA A 40 -5.44 -40.64 -26.19
N LYS A 41 -6.73 -40.47 -26.14
CA LYS A 41 -7.51 -39.23 -26.20
C LYS A 41 -7.04 -38.22 -25.15
N ASN A 42 -6.68 -37.06 -25.64
CA ASN A 42 -6.40 -35.84 -24.88
C ASN A 42 -7.68 -35.38 -24.14
N PRO A 43 -7.68 -35.17 -22.80
CA PRO A 43 -8.78 -34.46 -22.15
C PRO A 43 -8.67 -32.97 -22.53
N GLN A 44 -9.79 -32.43 -22.96
CA GLN A 44 -9.97 -31.03 -23.32
C GLN A 44 -9.32 -30.10 -22.32
N ALA A 45 -8.36 -29.30 -22.77
CA ALA A 45 -7.89 -28.12 -22.10
C ALA A 45 -9.10 -27.18 -21.88
N GLY A 46 -9.42 -26.91 -20.64
CA GLY A 46 -10.39 -25.90 -20.28
C GLY A 46 -10.03 -24.58 -20.92
N ALA A 47 -10.97 -23.97 -21.60
CA ALA A 47 -10.81 -22.68 -22.25
C ALA A 47 -10.25 -21.66 -21.24
N ALA A 48 -9.10 -21.07 -21.52
CA ALA A 48 -8.58 -19.92 -20.80
C ALA A 48 -9.66 -18.82 -20.82
N PRO A 49 -9.86 -18.08 -19.71
CA PRO A 49 -10.83 -17.01 -19.69
C PRO A 49 -10.49 -16.00 -20.78
N ASN A 50 -11.51 -15.59 -21.51
CA ASN A 50 -11.43 -14.66 -22.63
C ASN A 50 -10.96 -13.30 -22.10
N VAL A 51 -9.67 -13.03 -22.11
CA VAL A 51 -9.09 -11.73 -21.76
C VAL A 51 -9.32 -10.81 -22.95
N LYS A 52 -10.39 -10.02 -22.90
CA LYS A 52 -10.59 -8.93 -23.85
C LYS A 52 -9.48 -7.90 -23.65
N THR A 53 -8.46 -7.87 -24.48
CA THR A 53 -7.51 -6.77 -24.59
C THR A 53 -8.25 -5.55 -25.14
N ALA A 54 -8.52 -4.58 -24.26
CA ALA A 54 -9.06 -3.29 -24.68
C ALA A 54 -8.06 -2.60 -25.62
N SER A 55 -8.58 -1.91 -26.63
CA SER A 55 -7.80 -1.10 -27.57
C SER A 55 -6.84 -0.15 -26.83
N THR A 56 -5.62 0.03 -27.32
CA THR A 56 -4.58 0.91 -26.76
C THR A 56 -5.02 2.37 -26.58
N SER A 57 -6.16 2.78 -27.12
CA SER A 57 -6.77 4.09 -26.93
C SER A 57 -7.54 4.26 -25.61
N ALA A 58 -7.91 3.16 -24.95
CA ALA A 58 -8.69 3.19 -23.71
C ALA A 58 -7.86 3.58 -22.47
N PHE A 59 -6.53 3.41 -22.54
CA PHE A 59 -5.59 3.69 -21.45
C PHE A 59 -4.53 4.69 -21.91
N ARG A 60 -4.38 5.78 -21.14
CA ARG A 60 -3.31 6.76 -21.32
C ARG A 60 -2.34 6.67 -20.14
N HIS A 61 -1.10 6.25 -20.40
CA HIS A 61 -0.03 6.22 -19.39
C HIS A 61 0.77 7.51 -19.40
N VAL A 62 1.07 8.04 -18.22
CA VAL A 62 1.80 9.30 -18.03
C VAL A 62 2.86 9.09 -16.95
N LYS A 63 4.10 9.53 -17.20
CA LYS A 63 5.14 9.58 -16.14
C LYS A 63 4.91 10.81 -15.27
N VAL A 64 4.55 10.58 -14.00
CA VAL A 64 4.30 11.64 -13.00
C VAL A 64 5.60 12.22 -12.47
N TYR A 65 6.57 11.39 -12.17
CA TYR A 65 7.90 11.75 -11.74
C TYR A 65 8.88 10.69 -12.24
N ALA A 66 9.95 11.12 -12.87
CA ALA A 66 11.07 10.26 -13.27
C ALA A 66 12.35 11.09 -13.26
N GLU A 67 13.40 10.57 -12.65
CA GLU A 67 14.72 11.21 -12.57
C GLU A 67 15.78 10.11 -12.61
N PRO A 68 16.82 10.23 -13.47
CA PRO A 68 17.86 9.22 -13.58
C PRO A 68 18.60 8.98 -12.25
N GLY A 69 18.82 7.70 -11.91
CA GLY A 69 19.47 7.28 -10.67
C GLY A 69 18.59 7.42 -9.42
N ARG A 70 17.32 7.79 -9.57
CA ARG A 70 16.39 7.96 -8.44
C ARG A 70 15.39 6.82 -8.38
N PHE A 71 14.82 6.68 -7.18
CA PHE A 71 13.72 5.79 -6.89
C PHE A 71 12.49 6.63 -6.53
N GLY A 72 11.45 6.62 -7.37
CA GLY A 72 10.14 7.18 -7.04
C GLY A 72 9.21 6.07 -6.59
N GLY A 73 8.62 6.16 -5.38
CA GLY A 73 7.86 5.05 -4.85
C GLY A 73 6.68 5.39 -3.94
N TRP A 74 5.85 4.40 -3.74
CA TRP A 74 4.86 4.20 -2.68
C TRP A 74 3.81 5.31 -2.50
N PRO A 75 3.08 5.75 -3.53
CA PRO A 75 2.00 6.74 -3.35
C PRO A 75 0.97 6.32 -2.29
N ALA A 76 0.72 5.00 -2.14
CA ALA A 76 -0.22 4.47 -1.15
C ALA A 76 0.14 4.82 0.30
N ASN A 77 1.42 5.08 0.60
CA ASN A 77 1.83 5.49 1.94
C ASN A 77 1.52 6.96 2.24
N HIS A 78 1.35 7.78 1.20
CA HIS A 78 1.31 9.24 1.33
C HIS A 78 -0.10 9.83 1.23
N GLY A 79 -0.82 9.53 0.17
CA GLY A 79 -2.16 10.04 -0.09
C GLY A 79 -2.31 10.62 -1.48
N LEU A 80 -3.57 10.78 -1.89
CA LEU A 80 -3.99 11.37 -3.16
C LEU A 80 -5.27 12.16 -2.90
N TRP A 81 -5.32 13.40 -3.34
CA TRP A 81 -6.45 14.30 -3.20
C TRP A 81 -6.82 14.90 -4.54
N SER A 82 -8.08 15.25 -4.72
CA SER A 82 -8.54 15.93 -5.95
C SER A 82 -9.62 16.97 -5.68
N TRP A 83 -9.49 18.11 -6.36
CA TRP A 83 -10.42 19.23 -6.34
C TRP A 83 -10.78 19.57 -7.80
N GLY A 84 -11.77 18.83 -8.32
CA GLY A 84 -12.07 18.90 -9.75
C GLY A 84 -10.94 18.33 -10.62
N ASN A 85 -10.32 19.16 -11.45
CA ASN A 85 -9.17 18.77 -12.28
C ASN A 85 -7.82 18.96 -11.56
N GLU A 86 -7.80 19.58 -10.39
CA GLU A 86 -6.60 19.64 -9.58
C GLU A 86 -6.42 18.31 -8.84
N ILE A 87 -5.25 17.68 -8.99
CA ILE A 87 -4.88 16.42 -8.37
C ILE A 87 -3.54 16.60 -7.67
N LEU A 88 -3.46 16.23 -6.40
CA LEU A 88 -2.24 16.23 -5.59
C LEU A 88 -1.93 14.82 -5.11
N VAL A 89 -0.74 14.32 -5.35
CA VAL A 89 -0.28 13.02 -4.86
C VAL A 89 1.04 13.15 -4.12
N GLY A 90 1.14 12.49 -2.97
CA GLY A 90 2.41 12.34 -2.26
C GLY A 90 3.13 11.05 -2.67
N PHE A 91 4.46 11.09 -2.66
CA PHE A 91 5.32 9.93 -2.94
C PHE A 91 6.70 10.09 -2.29
N SER A 92 7.41 8.97 -2.18
CA SER A 92 8.81 8.95 -1.73
C SER A 92 9.75 9.08 -2.90
N ARG A 93 10.81 9.93 -2.74
CA ARG A 93 11.96 9.97 -3.63
C ARG A 93 13.21 9.50 -2.88
N GLY A 94 13.78 8.40 -3.33
CA GLY A 94 15.06 7.89 -2.84
C GLY A 94 16.10 7.81 -3.95
N TYR A 95 17.12 7.00 -3.73
CA TYR A 95 18.13 6.67 -4.73
C TYR A 95 17.95 5.23 -5.19
N TYR A 96 18.03 5.02 -6.49
CA TYR A 96 17.99 3.68 -7.04
C TYR A 96 19.25 2.89 -6.65
N LYS A 97 19.07 1.63 -6.29
CA LYS A 97 20.14 0.65 -6.06
C LYS A 97 19.61 -0.73 -6.44
N ASP A 98 20.27 -1.41 -7.36
CA ASP A 98 19.91 -2.78 -7.71
C ASP A 98 20.21 -3.70 -6.53
N LEU A 99 19.17 -4.15 -5.84
CA LEU A 99 19.21 -5.09 -4.72
C LEU A 99 18.66 -6.47 -5.11
N GLY A 100 18.46 -6.69 -6.40
CA GLY A 100 17.89 -7.92 -6.94
C GLY A 100 16.38 -7.90 -7.07
N PRO A 101 15.79 -8.96 -7.67
CA PRO A 101 14.39 -9.00 -8.04
C PRO A 101 13.44 -9.09 -6.84
N GLU A 102 13.92 -9.57 -5.66
CA GLU A 102 13.08 -9.85 -4.50
C GLU A 102 12.95 -8.68 -3.51
N ARG A 103 13.52 -7.53 -3.83
CA ARG A 103 13.57 -6.38 -2.93
C ARG A 103 13.03 -5.12 -3.58
N HIS A 104 12.67 -4.15 -2.76
CA HIS A 104 12.55 -2.77 -3.23
C HIS A 104 13.95 -2.24 -3.54
N ASN A 105 14.14 -1.79 -4.78
CA ASN A 105 15.45 -1.39 -5.32
C ASN A 105 15.77 0.07 -4.98
N ILE A 106 15.74 0.39 -3.69
CA ILE A 106 16.09 1.68 -3.11
C ILE A 106 17.33 1.55 -2.22
N ASP A 107 18.24 2.51 -2.33
CA ASP A 107 19.42 2.61 -1.46
C ASP A 107 19.02 3.16 -0.08
N ARG A 108 18.99 2.27 0.91
CA ARG A 108 18.62 2.62 2.30
C ARG A 108 19.73 3.25 3.11
N GLU A 109 20.92 3.41 2.54
CA GLU A 109 22.05 4.10 3.14
C GLU A 109 22.07 5.59 2.76
N ARG A 110 21.14 6.01 1.89
CA ARG A 110 20.97 7.38 1.43
C ARG A 110 19.61 7.94 1.88
N PRO A 111 19.49 9.26 2.01
CA PRO A 111 18.25 9.90 2.45
C PRO A 111 17.08 9.63 1.52
N GLU A 112 15.88 9.52 2.11
CA GLU A 112 14.61 9.54 1.41
C GLU A 112 13.93 10.88 1.62
N GLU A 113 13.25 11.38 0.59
CA GLU A 113 12.50 12.63 0.59
C GLU A 113 11.04 12.33 0.33
N HIS A 114 10.13 13.11 0.92
CA HIS A 114 8.70 13.02 0.67
C HIS A 114 8.27 14.20 -0.18
N LEU A 115 7.94 13.92 -1.43
CA LEU A 115 7.54 14.93 -2.40
C LEU A 115 6.05 14.87 -2.68
N LEU A 116 5.55 15.97 -3.26
CA LEU A 116 4.20 16.07 -3.80
C LEU A 116 4.29 16.32 -5.30
N ALA A 117 3.36 15.75 -6.06
CA ALA A 117 3.16 16.09 -7.46
C ALA A 117 1.76 16.66 -7.64
N ARG A 118 1.67 17.90 -8.13
CA ARG A 118 0.43 18.61 -8.38
C ARG A 118 0.15 18.69 -9.88
N SER A 119 -1.06 18.36 -10.27
CA SER A 119 -1.60 18.56 -11.61
C SER A 119 -2.81 19.50 -11.56
N LEU A 120 -2.93 20.41 -12.49
CA LEU A 120 -4.09 21.32 -12.61
C LEU A 120 -5.01 20.94 -13.77
N ASP A 121 -4.65 19.95 -14.55
CA ASP A 121 -5.29 19.54 -15.80
C ASP A 121 -5.76 18.07 -15.81
N GLY A 122 -6.10 17.54 -14.64
CA GLY A 122 -6.61 16.20 -14.49
C GLY A 122 -5.56 15.10 -14.71
N GLY A 123 -4.29 15.39 -14.41
CA GLY A 123 -3.19 14.44 -14.47
C GLY A 123 -2.42 14.40 -15.79
N ALA A 124 -2.69 15.34 -16.72
CA ALA A 124 -1.97 15.39 -17.99
C ALA A 124 -0.56 15.98 -17.84
N THR A 125 -0.42 17.06 -17.05
CA THR A 125 0.87 17.68 -16.68
C THR A 125 0.96 17.84 -15.16
N ARG A 126 2.15 18.17 -14.64
CA ARG A 126 2.37 18.29 -13.19
C ARG A 126 3.59 19.12 -12.83
N THR A 127 3.56 19.63 -11.59
CA THR A 127 4.68 20.28 -10.90
C THR A 127 5.07 19.47 -9.69
N ILE A 128 6.37 19.31 -9.45
CA ILE A 128 6.89 18.63 -8.25
C ILE A 128 7.15 19.68 -7.18
N GLU A 129 6.65 19.41 -5.99
CA GLU A 129 6.75 20.27 -4.82
C GLU A 129 7.52 19.54 -3.71
N ASP A 130 8.41 20.24 -3.03
CA ASP A 130 9.12 19.74 -1.85
C ASP A 130 8.67 20.50 -0.59
N PRO A 131 7.73 19.94 0.18
CA PRO A 131 7.26 20.59 1.41
C PRO A 131 8.33 20.61 2.52
N ALA A 132 9.33 19.73 2.46
CA ALA A 132 10.36 19.63 3.46
C ALA A 132 11.25 20.87 3.55
N VAL A 133 11.38 21.65 2.47
CA VAL A 133 12.10 22.95 2.49
C VAL A 133 11.48 23.95 3.46
N ARG A 134 10.24 23.73 3.88
CA ARG A 134 9.51 24.51 4.90
C ARG A 134 9.30 23.74 6.20
N GLY A 135 10.00 22.61 6.41
CA GLY A 135 9.88 21.77 7.59
C GLY A 135 8.60 20.95 7.67
N MET A 136 7.85 20.81 6.57
CA MET A 136 6.60 20.07 6.50
C MET A 136 6.79 18.72 5.83
N LEU A 137 6.06 17.70 6.28
CA LEU A 137 6.06 16.34 5.72
C LEU A 137 7.47 15.71 5.62
N VAL A 138 8.38 16.12 6.45
CA VAL A 138 9.75 15.59 6.49
C VAL A 138 9.74 14.12 6.89
N PRO A 139 10.44 13.23 6.16
CA PRO A 139 10.58 11.83 6.56
C PRO A 139 11.30 11.71 7.90
N THR A 140 10.87 10.78 8.74
CA THR A 140 11.52 10.51 10.03
C THR A 140 11.84 9.04 10.19
N GLY A 141 12.97 8.76 10.85
CA GLY A 141 13.39 7.42 11.23
C GLY A 141 14.08 6.63 10.12
N LYS A 142 14.87 5.66 10.54
CA LYS A 142 15.54 4.69 9.68
C LYS A 142 14.59 3.61 9.15
N ALA A 143 13.48 3.45 9.86
CA ALA A 143 12.66 2.27 9.71
C ALA A 143 11.81 2.28 8.45
N LEU A 144 11.56 3.42 7.85
CA LEU A 144 10.80 3.47 6.61
C LEU A 144 11.66 2.98 5.45
N HIS A 145 12.57 3.77 4.97
CA HIS A 145 13.30 3.41 3.76
C HIS A 145 14.72 3.98 3.67
N GLY A 146 15.30 4.44 4.76
CA GLY A 146 16.66 4.95 4.72
C GLY A 146 17.05 5.80 5.91
N VAL A 147 18.11 6.60 5.74
CA VAL A 147 18.57 7.57 6.72
C VAL A 147 17.77 8.87 6.59
N ALA A 148 17.64 9.59 7.68
CA ALA A 148 17.00 10.91 7.65
C ALA A 148 17.79 11.88 6.73
N PRO A 149 17.09 12.77 6.01
CA PRO A 149 17.74 13.83 5.25
C PRO A 149 18.64 14.69 6.13
N THR A 150 19.72 15.21 5.57
CA THR A 150 20.61 16.19 6.21
C THR A 150 20.11 17.63 6.09
N GLY A 151 18.92 17.82 5.61
CA GLY A 151 18.27 19.10 5.38
C GLY A 151 17.35 19.55 6.53
N PRO A 152 16.26 20.24 6.23
CA PRO A 152 15.28 20.67 7.22
C PRO A 152 14.78 19.48 8.07
N THR A 153 14.68 19.70 9.37
CA THR A 153 14.15 18.71 10.31
C THR A 153 12.65 18.90 10.47
N GLU A 154 11.94 17.79 10.73
CA GLU A 154 10.53 17.86 11.07
C GLU A 154 10.33 18.70 12.33
N MET A 155 9.30 19.55 12.34
CA MET A 155 8.90 20.31 13.51
C MET A 155 8.61 19.36 14.70
N PRO A 156 8.81 19.79 15.95
CA PRO A 156 8.45 18.99 17.13
C PRO A 156 6.96 18.59 17.08
N TRP A 157 6.70 17.34 17.39
CA TRP A 157 5.32 16.83 17.45
C TRP A 157 4.55 17.46 18.60
N ARG A 158 3.36 17.91 18.31
CA ARG A 158 2.45 18.53 19.27
C ARG A 158 1.11 17.81 19.28
N ASP A 159 0.33 18.04 20.31
CA ASP A 159 -1.05 17.61 20.37
C ASP A 159 -1.91 18.51 19.49
N CYS A 160 -2.91 17.94 18.84
CA CYS A 160 -3.81 18.72 18.00
C CYS A 160 -4.73 19.58 18.91
N PRO A 161 -4.86 20.89 18.62
CA PRO A 161 -5.77 21.74 19.42
C PRO A 161 -7.24 21.38 19.22
N GLY A 162 -7.57 20.60 18.19
CA GLY A 162 -8.93 20.31 17.78
C GLY A 162 -9.53 21.38 16.88
N GLY A 163 -10.81 21.21 16.56
CA GLY A 163 -11.57 22.19 15.77
C GLY A 163 -11.25 22.16 14.27
N ILE A 164 -10.55 21.14 13.78
CA ILE A 164 -10.36 20.95 12.33
C ILE A 164 -11.75 20.78 11.69
N ASP A 165 -12.04 21.58 10.66
CA ASP A 165 -13.18 21.34 9.79
C ASP A 165 -12.78 20.40 8.65
N PHE A 166 -13.08 19.12 8.81
CA PHE A 166 -12.79 18.09 7.82
C PHE A 166 -13.62 18.24 6.53
N THR A 167 -14.73 19.02 6.58
CA THR A 167 -15.57 19.29 5.42
C THR A 167 -15.15 20.52 4.62
N HIS A 168 -14.06 21.19 5.05
CA HIS A 168 -13.53 22.35 4.32
C HIS A 168 -13.30 21.98 2.84
N PRO A 169 -13.76 22.79 1.86
CA PRO A 169 -13.71 22.42 0.44
C PRO A 169 -12.29 22.16 -0.09
N ASP A 170 -11.28 22.77 0.52
CA ASP A 170 -9.88 22.62 0.15
C ASP A 170 -9.10 21.71 1.12
N PHE A 171 -9.82 20.87 1.88
CA PHE A 171 -9.21 20.00 2.89
C PHE A 171 -8.38 18.89 2.29
N ALA A 172 -7.25 18.60 2.92
CA ALA A 172 -6.44 17.40 2.76
C ALA A 172 -5.83 16.99 4.09
N MET A 173 -5.72 15.69 4.36
CA MET A 173 -5.02 15.16 5.52
C MET A 173 -4.09 14.02 5.10
N THR A 174 -2.89 13.98 5.66
CA THR A 174 -1.95 12.88 5.45
C THR A 174 -1.50 12.30 6.78
N LEU A 175 -1.45 10.97 6.84
CA LEU A 175 -0.99 10.21 7.99
C LEU A 175 0.42 9.70 7.73
N ARG A 176 1.27 9.71 8.74
CA ARG A 176 2.68 9.35 8.63
C ARG A 176 3.11 8.49 9.81
N MET A 177 3.61 7.29 9.54
CA MET A 177 4.23 6.42 10.53
C MET A 177 5.71 6.80 10.76
N THR A 178 6.25 6.44 11.91
CA THR A 178 7.70 6.45 12.16
C THR A 178 8.36 5.13 11.81
N ASP A 179 7.63 4.05 12.02
CA ASP A 179 8.09 2.67 11.83
C ASP A 179 6.92 1.81 11.38
N VAL A 180 7.18 0.72 10.67
CA VAL A 180 6.15 -0.22 10.23
C VAL A 180 5.70 -1.16 11.33
N ASP A 181 6.59 -1.50 12.27
CA ASP A 181 6.37 -2.52 13.30
C ASP A 181 6.09 -1.93 14.70
N ALA A 182 6.67 -0.75 15.01
CA ALA A 182 6.60 -0.17 16.34
C ALA A 182 6.60 1.38 16.33
N GLY A 183 6.18 1.98 17.44
CA GLY A 183 6.20 3.43 17.62
C GLY A 183 4.94 4.15 17.16
N PRO A 184 4.87 5.45 17.45
CA PRO A 184 3.72 6.28 17.15
C PRO A 184 3.66 6.72 15.70
N SER A 185 2.48 7.19 15.32
CA SER A 185 2.22 7.89 14.07
C SER A 185 1.80 9.33 14.34
N ARG A 186 1.80 10.13 13.27
CA ARG A 186 1.37 11.53 13.30
C ARG A 186 0.57 11.86 12.06
N PHE A 187 -0.10 12.97 12.09
CA PHE A 187 -0.82 13.48 10.93
C PHE A 187 -0.53 14.96 10.68
N TYR A 188 -0.79 15.36 9.46
CA TYR A 188 -0.81 16.73 9.00
C TYR A 188 -2.12 16.96 8.26
N TYR A 189 -2.63 18.19 8.31
CA TYR A 189 -3.76 18.58 7.48
C TYR A 189 -3.50 19.91 6.77
N SER A 190 -4.29 20.17 5.76
CA SER A 190 -4.28 21.38 4.96
C SER A 190 -5.72 21.81 4.69
N THR A 191 -5.96 23.13 4.61
CA THR A 191 -7.20 23.74 4.18
C THR A 191 -6.99 24.67 2.97
N ASP A 192 -5.88 24.47 2.27
CA ASP A 192 -5.50 25.22 1.07
C ASP A 192 -4.97 24.28 -0.04
N ARG A 193 -5.57 23.09 -0.18
CA ARG A 193 -5.23 22.06 -1.18
C ARG A 193 -3.79 21.55 -1.08
N GLY A 194 -3.22 21.55 0.12
CA GLY A 194 -1.86 21.06 0.36
C GLY A 194 -0.75 22.02 -0.01
N HIS A 195 -1.02 23.32 -0.19
CA HIS A 195 0.03 24.31 -0.31
C HIS A 195 0.73 24.59 1.01
N ARG A 196 0.00 24.49 2.13
CA ARG A 196 0.52 24.52 3.49
C ARG A 196 -0.02 23.34 4.28
N TRP A 197 0.80 22.81 5.18
CA TRP A 197 0.45 21.69 6.03
C TRP A 197 0.62 22.08 7.49
N GLU A 198 -0.45 21.97 8.25
CA GLU A 198 -0.45 22.11 9.70
C GLU A 198 -0.07 20.77 10.35
N GLY A 199 0.79 20.81 11.36
CA GLY A 199 1.30 19.63 12.06
C GLY A 199 2.82 19.71 12.24
N PRO A 200 3.49 18.63 12.65
CA PRO A 200 2.96 17.28 12.90
C PRO A 200 2.14 17.20 14.19
N PHE A 201 0.98 16.57 14.11
CA PHE A 201 0.15 16.27 15.26
C PHE A 201 0.24 14.80 15.63
N ARG A 202 0.42 14.52 16.93
CA ARG A 202 0.58 13.18 17.45
C ARG A 202 -0.73 12.38 17.33
N LEU A 203 -0.63 11.14 16.83
CA LEU A 203 -1.69 10.15 16.98
C LEU A 203 -1.40 9.29 18.22
N PRO A 204 -2.42 8.93 19.01
CA PRO A 204 -2.24 8.00 20.11
C PRO A 204 -1.84 6.60 19.60
N LEU A 205 -1.25 5.82 20.49
CA LEU A 205 -0.93 4.41 20.21
C LEU A 205 -2.14 3.48 20.40
N PHE A 206 -3.26 3.96 20.91
CA PHE A 206 -4.48 3.17 21.19
C PHE A 206 -4.19 1.90 22.02
N GLY A 207 -3.24 1.97 22.95
CA GLY A 207 -2.79 0.81 23.73
C GLY A 207 -1.95 -0.21 22.96
N GLN A 208 -1.54 0.10 21.73
CA GLN A 208 -0.76 -0.80 20.89
C GLN A 208 0.74 -0.49 20.98
N ARG A 209 1.59 -1.48 20.70
CA ARG A 209 3.05 -1.30 20.64
C ARG A 209 3.46 -0.37 19.49
N GLY A 210 2.73 -0.40 18.39
CA GLY A 210 2.96 0.43 17.23
C GLY A 210 1.71 0.61 16.40
N VAL A 211 1.63 1.77 15.75
CA VAL A 211 0.58 2.13 14.80
C VAL A 211 1.27 2.59 13.52
N ALA A 212 1.12 1.82 12.47
CA ALA A 212 1.61 2.14 11.13
C ALA A 212 0.51 2.88 10.35
N ALA A 213 0.41 4.19 10.57
CA ALA A 213 -0.58 5.01 9.89
C ALA A 213 -0.16 5.33 8.44
N ARG A 214 -1.03 5.00 7.51
CA ARG A 214 -1.00 5.45 6.12
C ARG A 214 -2.28 6.20 5.83
N THR A 215 -2.28 7.06 4.82
CA THR A 215 -3.41 7.94 4.57
C THR A 215 -4.64 7.13 4.10
N ASP A 216 -5.54 6.85 5.02
CA ASP A 216 -6.86 6.27 4.77
C ASP A 216 -7.84 6.82 5.82
N TYR A 217 -8.76 7.68 5.39
CA TYR A 217 -9.72 8.33 6.28
C TYR A 217 -11.05 8.60 5.58
N LEU A 218 -12.10 8.68 6.38
CA LEU A 218 -13.45 9.05 5.94
C LEU A 218 -13.94 10.26 6.73
N VAL A 219 -14.37 11.29 6.02
CA VAL A 219 -15.01 12.47 6.60
C VAL A 219 -16.49 12.17 6.84
N ASN A 220 -16.92 12.26 8.09
CA ASN A 220 -18.31 12.03 8.50
C ASN A 220 -19.06 13.36 8.77
N GLY A 221 -18.33 14.41 9.08
CA GLY A 221 -18.89 15.73 9.37
C GLY A 221 -17.80 16.76 9.63
N PRO A 222 -18.15 18.01 9.95
CA PRO A 222 -17.17 19.08 10.13
C PRO A 222 -16.05 18.73 11.10
N HIS A 223 -16.37 18.10 12.23
CA HIS A 223 -15.40 17.73 13.26
C HIS A 223 -15.29 16.22 13.47
N ASP A 224 -15.90 15.42 12.59
CA ASP A 224 -16.02 13.98 12.69
C ASP A 224 -15.26 13.31 11.54
N CYS A 225 -14.26 12.50 11.90
CA CYS A 225 -13.43 11.78 10.95
C CYS A 225 -13.09 10.38 11.49
N LEU A 226 -13.21 9.38 10.62
CA LEU A 226 -12.78 8.00 10.87
C LEU A 226 -11.45 7.74 10.19
N LEU A 227 -10.48 7.20 10.90
CA LEU A 227 -9.21 6.69 10.38
C LEU A 227 -9.26 5.17 10.29
N VAL A 228 -8.66 4.63 9.23
CA VAL A 228 -8.43 3.18 9.12
C VAL A 228 -6.93 2.94 9.11
N LEU A 229 -6.46 2.27 10.16
CA LEU A 229 -5.07 2.18 10.56
C LEU A 229 -4.62 0.72 10.65
N THR A 230 -3.33 0.50 10.83
CA THR A 230 -2.78 -0.83 11.11
C THR A 230 -1.95 -0.81 12.38
N ALA A 231 -2.20 -1.74 13.29
CA ALA A 231 -1.44 -1.92 14.52
C ALA A 231 -0.49 -3.11 14.45
N SER A 232 0.48 -3.15 15.35
CA SER A 232 1.35 -4.30 15.57
C SER A 232 0.55 -5.48 16.11
N LYS A 233 0.89 -6.67 15.65
CA LYS A 233 0.45 -7.95 16.22
C LYS A 233 1.18 -8.27 17.53
N PRO A 234 0.77 -9.31 18.28
CA PRO A 234 1.48 -9.74 19.51
C PRO A 234 2.94 -10.11 19.27
N ASP A 235 3.29 -10.57 18.06
CA ASP A 235 4.69 -10.88 17.65
C ASP A 235 5.52 -9.61 17.40
N GLY A 236 4.94 -8.43 17.52
CA GLY A 236 5.57 -7.14 17.33
C GLY A 236 5.68 -6.69 15.89
N LYS A 237 5.12 -7.42 14.92
CA LYS A 237 5.10 -7.06 13.50
C LYS A 237 3.78 -6.39 13.12
N GLU A 238 3.80 -5.47 12.15
CA GLU A 238 2.59 -4.89 11.59
C GLU A 238 1.63 -5.98 11.12
N GLY A 239 0.32 -5.78 11.30
CA GLY A 239 -0.58 -6.79 10.75
C GLY A 239 -2.05 -6.73 11.15
N ARG A 240 -2.49 -5.85 12.06
CA ARG A 240 -3.89 -5.82 12.55
C ARG A 240 -4.57 -4.51 12.18
N PRO A 241 -5.49 -4.51 11.19
CA PRO A 241 -6.24 -3.31 10.84
C PRO A 241 -7.34 -3.00 11.86
N PHE A 242 -7.51 -1.70 12.15
CA PHE A 242 -8.50 -1.19 13.09
C PHE A 242 -8.99 0.20 12.68
N CYS A 243 -10.11 0.61 13.29
CA CYS A 243 -10.66 1.96 13.15
C CYS A 243 -10.42 2.81 14.38
N ALA A 244 -10.13 4.09 14.16
CA ALA A 244 -10.11 5.13 15.17
C ALA A 244 -10.95 6.34 14.71
N ARG A 245 -11.57 7.07 15.61
CA ARG A 245 -12.46 8.20 15.28
C ARG A 245 -12.19 9.41 16.16
N THR A 246 -12.35 10.58 15.60
CA THR A 246 -12.48 11.85 16.30
C THR A 246 -13.86 12.44 16.05
N ILE A 247 -14.40 13.15 17.02
CA ILE A 247 -15.64 13.94 16.92
C ILE A 247 -15.45 15.39 17.36
N ASP A 248 -14.20 15.79 17.61
CA ASP A 248 -13.82 17.10 18.13
C ASP A 248 -12.76 17.82 17.26
N GLY A 249 -12.72 17.45 15.98
CA GLY A 249 -11.81 18.04 15.03
C GLY A 249 -10.35 17.66 15.27
N GLY A 250 -10.09 16.43 15.68
CA GLY A 250 -8.75 15.86 15.82
C GLY A 250 -8.05 16.13 17.15
N ARG A 251 -8.73 16.71 18.15
CA ARG A 251 -8.17 16.92 19.49
C ARG A 251 -7.95 15.58 20.18
N THR A 252 -8.97 14.72 20.12
CA THR A 252 -8.90 13.36 20.65
C THR A 252 -9.21 12.35 19.57
N TRP A 253 -8.56 11.20 19.65
CA TRP A 253 -8.80 10.06 18.77
C TRP A 253 -9.05 8.83 19.63
N GLU A 254 -10.18 8.17 19.42
CA GLU A 254 -10.59 6.99 20.16
C GLU A 254 -10.51 5.75 19.27
N PHE A 255 -10.09 4.64 19.87
CA PHE A 255 -10.19 3.32 19.23
C PHE A 255 -11.67 2.96 19.10
N VAL A 256 -12.09 2.55 17.89
CA VAL A 256 -13.47 2.14 17.62
C VAL A 256 -13.59 0.62 17.64
N SER A 257 -12.85 -0.06 16.77
CA SER A 257 -12.98 -1.50 16.59
C SER A 257 -11.81 -2.10 15.81
N TRP A 258 -11.57 -3.38 16.00
CA TRP A 258 -10.77 -4.18 15.09
C TRP A 258 -11.55 -4.51 13.80
N ILE A 259 -10.87 -4.41 12.65
CA ILE A 259 -11.40 -4.92 11.38
C ILE A 259 -11.02 -6.40 11.24
N ASN A 260 -9.76 -6.72 11.53
CA ASN A 260 -9.27 -8.09 11.66
C ASN A 260 -8.23 -8.13 12.78
N GLU A 261 -8.64 -8.59 13.96
CA GLU A 261 -7.78 -8.65 15.13
C GLU A 261 -6.72 -9.75 15.05
N ASN A 262 -7.06 -10.89 14.44
CA ASN A 262 -6.23 -12.09 14.43
C ASN A 262 -6.03 -12.64 13.01
N PRO A 263 -5.31 -11.91 12.13
CA PRO A 263 -5.03 -12.39 10.78
C PRO A 263 -4.09 -13.59 10.79
N SER A 264 -4.26 -14.52 9.86
CA SER A 264 -3.41 -15.72 9.72
C SER A 264 -1.95 -15.41 9.39
N GLY A 265 -1.68 -14.24 8.85
CA GLY A 265 -0.34 -13.73 8.56
C GLY A 265 -0.26 -12.26 8.91
N TYR A 266 -0.44 -11.39 7.92
CA TYR A 266 -0.71 -9.97 8.15
C TYR A 266 -1.89 -9.49 7.30
N ALA A 267 -2.60 -8.49 7.83
CA ALA A 267 -3.58 -7.68 7.13
C ALA A 267 -3.19 -6.20 7.32
N ILE A 268 -2.86 -5.51 6.24
CA ILE A 268 -2.26 -4.18 6.28
C ILE A 268 -2.78 -3.29 5.15
N MET A 269 -2.52 -1.98 5.27
CA MET A 269 -2.76 -1.00 4.22
C MET A 269 -4.20 -1.01 3.70
N PRO A 270 -5.18 -0.76 4.57
CA PRO A 270 -6.58 -0.67 4.17
C PRO A 270 -6.80 0.44 3.15
N SER A 271 -7.88 0.29 2.37
CA SER A 271 -8.46 1.33 1.53
C SER A 271 -9.97 1.26 1.64
N THR A 272 -10.59 2.31 2.17
CA THR A 272 -11.95 2.29 2.67
C THR A 272 -12.84 3.26 1.91
N VAL A 273 -14.08 2.85 1.63
CA VAL A 273 -15.13 3.69 1.04
C VAL A 273 -16.40 3.64 1.87
N ARG A 274 -17.14 4.74 1.88
CA ARG A 274 -18.50 4.82 2.40
C ARG A 274 -19.49 4.52 1.27
N LEU A 275 -20.35 3.51 1.47
CA LEU A 275 -21.37 3.11 0.49
C LEU A 275 -22.69 3.83 0.71
N ASN A 276 -23.07 4.05 1.96
CA ASN A 276 -24.23 4.83 2.40
C ASN A 276 -23.98 5.41 3.80
N ASP A 277 -25.01 5.93 4.45
CA ASP A 277 -24.88 6.62 5.74
C ASP A 277 -24.20 5.79 6.84
N HIS A 278 -24.37 4.46 6.83
CA HIS A 278 -23.84 3.56 7.86
C HIS A 278 -22.96 2.44 7.34
N GLU A 279 -22.95 2.24 6.01
CA GLU A 279 -22.24 1.12 5.41
C GLU A 279 -20.87 1.52 4.90
N LEU A 280 -19.86 0.83 5.41
CA LEU A 280 -18.47 0.97 4.99
C LEU A 280 -18.00 -0.32 4.34
N LEU A 281 -17.14 -0.19 3.33
CA LEU A 281 -16.41 -1.31 2.75
C LEU A 281 -14.92 -0.96 2.78
N THR A 282 -14.09 -1.86 3.30
CA THR A 282 -12.62 -1.72 3.27
C THR A 282 -11.99 -2.91 2.56
N ALA A 283 -11.06 -2.63 1.65
CA ALA A 283 -10.21 -3.62 1.02
C ALA A 283 -8.84 -3.60 1.71
N ILE A 284 -8.29 -4.77 1.99
CA ILE A 284 -7.08 -4.93 2.79
C ILE A 284 -6.09 -5.85 2.07
N ARG A 285 -4.82 -5.45 2.05
CA ARG A 285 -3.72 -6.30 1.62
C ARG A 285 -3.44 -7.36 2.68
N CYS A 286 -3.57 -8.62 2.29
CA CYS A 286 -3.30 -9.77 3.13
C CYS A 286 -2.15 -10.61 2.58
N ARG A 287 -1.44 -11.27 3.47
CA ARG A 287 -0.41 -12.25 3.13
C ARG A 287 -0.23 -13.25 4.28
N ASP A 288 -0.09 -14.51 3.93
CA ASP A 288 0.38 -15.57 4.83
C ASP A 288 1.68 -16.22 4.30
N ALA A 289 2.00 -17.39 4.75
CA ALA A 289 3.20 -18.12 4.33
C ALA A 289 3.12 -18.65 2.88
N VAL A 290 1.91 -18.71 2.31
CA VAL A 290 1.63 -19.37 1.03
C VAL A 290 1.33 -18.37 -0.08
N LYS A 291 0.51 -17.36 0.20
CA LYS A 291 -0.02 -16.45 -0.80
C LYS A 291 -0.18 -15.02 -0.30
N ALA A 292 -0.42 -14.12 -1.23
CA ALA A 292 -0.80 -12.75 -0.97
C ALA A 292 -2.05 -12.39 -1.78
N TRP A 293 -3.04 -11.75 -1.13
CA TRP A 293 -4.35 -11.45 -1.70
C TRP A 293 -4.90 -10.12 -1.19
N ILE A 294 -6.02 -9.69 -1.77
CA ILE A 294 -6.87 -8.64 -1.23
C ILE A 294 -8.18 -9.27 -0.80
N GLU A 295 -8.58 -9.00 0.43
CA GLU A 295 -9.91 -9.33 0.93
C GLU A 295 -10.64 -8.08 1.40
N THR A 296 -11.98 -8.15 1.45
CA THR A 296 -12.82 -7.04 1.88
C THR A 296 -13.53 -7.36 3.18
N TYR A 297 -13.76 -6.30 3.95
CA TYR A 297 -14.57 -6.31 5.17
C TYR A 297 -15.65 -5.26 5.05
N ARG A 298 -16.83 -5.57 5.57
CA ARG A 298 -18.01 -4.72 5.55
C ARG A 298 -18.44 -4.38 6.98
N SER A 299 -18.76 -3.12 7.19
CA SER A 299 -19.44 -2.64 8.40
C SER A 299 -20.80 -2.06 8.00
N LEU A 300 -21.84 -2.31 8.80
CA LEU A 300 -23.19 -1.77 8.63
C LEU A 300 -23.54 -0.75 9.71
N ASP A 301 -22.56 -0.34 10.53
CA ASP A 301 -22.74 0.49 11.73
C ASP A 301 -21.59 1.48 11.96
N ASP A 302 -21.15 2.13 10.88
CA ASP A 302 -20.08 3.16 10.90
C ASP A 302 -18.76 2.67 11.49
N GLY A 303 -18.40 1.43 11.18
CA GLY A 303 -17.12 0.87 11.59
C GLY A 303 -17.07 0.32 13.01
N ARG A 304 -18.22 0.15 13.71
CA ARG A 304 -18.24 -0.44 15.05
C ARG A 304 -18.06 -1.96 15.03
N HIS A 305 -18.62 -2.62 14.01
CA HIS A 305 -18.43 -4.05 13.80
C HIS A 305 -18.11 -4.32 12.32
N TRP A 306 -17.26 -5.31 12.10
CA TRP A 306 -16.82 -5.69 10.76
C TRP A 306 -17.02 -7.18 10.53
N THR A 307 -17.50 -7.50 9.33
CA THR A 307 -17.63 -8.87 8.85
C THR A 307 -16.79 -9.03 7.58
N ARG A 308 -16.02 -10.11 7.51
CA ARG A 308 -15.30 -10.46 6.28
C ARG A 308 -16.33 -10.70 5.17
N ASP A 309 -16.13 -10.05 4.04
CA ASP A 309 -17.09 -10.07 2.94
C ASP A 309 -16.64 -11.05 1.83
N ASN A 310 -15.65 -10.67 1.02
CA ASN A 310 -15.17 -11.51 -0.07
C ASN A 310 -13.67 -11.28 -0.38
N VAL A 311 -13.17 -11.90 -1.47
CA VAL A 311 -11.76 -11.85 -1.90
C VAL A 311 -11.72 -11.42 -3.37
N PRO A 312 -11.77 -10.11 -3.66
CA PRO A 312 -11.78 -9.61 -5.04
C PRO A 312 -10.50 -9.92 -5.84
N ALA A 313 -9.37 -10.07 -5.18
CA ALA A 313 -8.12 -10.44 -5.82
C ALA A 313 -7.45 -11.57 -5.00
N PRO A 314 -7.70 -12.85 -5.36
CA PRO A 314 -7.27 -14.00 -4.57
C PRO A 314 -5.76 -14.31 -4.67
N ASP A 315 -5.10 -13.78 -5.70
CA ASP A 315 -3.66 -13.90 -5.91
C ASP A 315 -3.09 -12.60 -6.49
N LEU A 316 -2.07 -12.08 -5.87
CA LEU A 316 -1.36 -10.86 -6.28
C LEU A 316 0.12 -11.14 -6.60
N GLY A 317 0.52 -12.40 -6.65
CA GLY A 317 1.92 -12.77 -6.57
C GLY A 317 2.46 -12.46 -5.17
N GLU A 318 3.32 -11.44 -5.01
CA GLU A 318 3.88 -11.12 -3.69
C GLU A 318 3.12 -10.08 -2.88
N GLY A 319 1.94 -9.70 -3.33
CA GLY A 319 1.06 -8.78 -2.64
C GLY A 319 1.34 -7.30 -2.89
N ASN A 320 0.25 -6.55 -2.96
CA ASN A 320 0.24 -5.11 -3.21
C ASN A 320 -0.94 -4.49 -2.45
N PRO A 321 -0.85 -3.25 -1.95
CA PRO A 321 -2.00 -2.62 -1.33
C PRO A 321 -3.09 -2.32 -2.36
N PRO A 322 -4.35 -2.36 -1.95
CA PRO A 322 -5.47 -1.87 -2.75
C PRO A 322 -5.53 -0.34 -2.75
N SER A 323 -6.20 0.20 -3.76
CA SER A 323 -6.83 1.51 -3.71
C SER A 323 -8.26 1.37 -4.18
N MET A 324 -9.21 1.73 -3.33
CA MET A 324 -10.63 1.57 -3.59
C MET A 324 -11.32 2.93 -3.55
N ILE A 325 -12.20 3.18 -4.52
CA ILE A 325 -13.02 4.40 -4.59
C ILE A 325 -14.45 4.05 -4.95
N ARG A 326 -15.41 4.84 -4.46
CA ARG A 326 -16.78 4.83 -4.96
C ARG A 326 -16.88 5.81 -6.12
N LEU A 327 -17.35 5.34 -7.27
CA LEU A 327 -17.53 6.16 -8.47
C LEU A 327 -18.80 6.99 -8.35
N LYS A 328 -18.91 8.05 -9.15
CA LYS A 328 -20.08 8.95 -9.19
C LYS A 328 -21.37 8.25 -9.61
N ASP A 329 -21.27 7.16 -10.38
CA ASP A 329 -22.40 6.31 -10.78
C ASP A 329 -22.80 5.25 -9.75
N GLY A 330 -22.13 5.25 -8.58
CA GLY A 330 -22.38 4.35 -7.46
C GLY A 330 -21.58 3.06 -7.47
N ARG A 331 -20.91 2.72 -8.58
CA ARG A 331 -20.02 1.55 -8.64
C ARG A 331 -18.83 1.71 -7.68
N VAL A 332 -18.26 0.59 -7.29
CA VAL A 332 -16.98 0.54 -6.57
C VAL A 332 -15.87 0.13 -7.54
N CYS A 333 -14.79 0.87 -7.53
CA CYS A 333 -13.59 0.58 -8.30
C CYS A 333 -12.45 0.22 -7.35
N LEU A 334 -11.84 -0.96 -7.56
CA LEU A 334 -10.68 -1.45 -6.84
C LEU A 334 -9.50 -1.51 -7.80
N THR A 335 -8.38 -0.89 -7.47
CA THR A 335 -7.12 -0.93 -8.23
C THR A 335 -6.00 -1.49 -7.39
N TYR A 336 -5.09 -2.25 -8.00
CA TYR A 336 -3.96 -2.90 -7.32
C TYR A 336 -2.82 -3.22 -8.28
N GLY A 337 -1.63 -3.42 -7.74
CA GLY A 337 -0.49 -3.93 -8.48
C GLY A 337 -0.49 -5.45 -8.49
N TYR A 338 -0.16 -6.04 -9.63
CA TYR A 338 0.03 -7.47 -9.81
C TYR A 338 1.53 -7.79 -9.90
N ARG A 339 2.03 -8.59 -8.94
CA ARG A 339 3.47 -8.88 -8.74
C ARG A 339 3.88 -10.29 -9.11
N ALA A 340 3.11 -10.95 -9.97
CA ALA A 340 3.51 -12.12 -10.75
C ALA A 340 3.58 -11.75 -12.24
N ARG A 341 4.08 -12.63 -13.09
CA ARG A 341 4.11 -12.41 -14.55
C ARG A 341 2.72 -12.61 -15.16
N PRO A 342 2.30 -11.71 -16.06
CA PRO A 342 2.93 -10.44 -16.47
C PRO A 342 2.73 -9.36 -15.40
N TYR A 343 3.85 -8.74 -14.97
CA TYR A 343 3.84 -7.71 -13.94
C TYR A 343 3.09 -6.46 -14.41
N GLY A 344 2.27 -5.87 -13.54
CA GLY A 344 1.53 -4.69 -13.97
C GLY A 344 0.52 -4.16 -12.97
N MET A 345 -0.44 -3.40 -13.50
CA MET A 345 -1.53 -2.79 -12.74
C MET A 345 -2.85 -3.37 -13.19
N ARG A 346 -3.75 -3.59 -12.24
CA ARG A 346 -5.07 -4.19 -12.45
C ARG A 346 -6.16 -3.36 -11.80
N ALA A 347 -7.39 -3.54 -12.28
CA ALA A 347 -8.59 -3.00 -11.67
C ALA A 347 -9.73 -4.01 -11.69
N ARG A 348 -10.69 -3.84 -10.80
CA ARG A 348 -12.00 -4.51 -10.83
C ARG A 348 -13.10 -3.51 -10.51
N LEU A 349 -14.27 -3.73 -11.08
CA LEU A 349 -15.47 -2.94 -10.84
C LEU A 349 -16.53 -3.80 -10.17
N SER A 350 -17.31 -3.19 -9.30
CA SER A 350 -18.47 -3.80 -8.66
C SER A 350 -19.69 -2.90 -8.83
N ASN A 351 -20.82 -3.48 -9.24
CA ASN A 351 -22.10 -2.80 -9.43
C ASN A 351 -23.02 -2.91 -8.19
N ASP A 352 -22.65 -3.71 -7.20
CA ASP A 352 -23.48 -4.10 -6.05
C ASP A 352 -22.83 -3.74 -4.70
N GLY A 353 -22.02 -2.69 -4.68
CA GLY A 353 -21.36 -2.22 -3.48
C GLY A 353 -20.25 -3.17 -2.99
N GLY A 354 -19.56 -3.86 -3.90
CA GLY A 354 -18.44 -4.74 -3.58
C GLY A 354 -18.82 -6.16 -3.17
N ARG A 355 -20.10 -6.59 -3.32
CA ARG A 355 -20.53 -7.96 -3.03
C ARG A 355 -20.06 -8.94 -4.09
N THR A 356 -20.11 -8.51 -5.36
CA THR A 356 -19.53 -9.23 -6.49
C THR A 356 -18.62 -8.29 -7.31
N TRP A 357 -17.68 -8.86 -8.03
CA TRP A 357 -16.70 -8.13 -8.80
C TRP A 357 -16.67 -8.64 -10.23
N ALA A 358 -16.69 -7.72 -11.18
CA ALA A 358 -16.52 -8.02 -12.60
C ALA A 358 -15.13 -8.60 -12.89
N ASP A 359 -14.92 -9.03 -14.13
CA ASP A 359 -13.63 -9.52 -14.60
C ASP A 359 -12.51 -8.48 -14.38
N GLU A 360 -11.29 -8.99 -14.25
CA GLU A 360 -10.11 -8.16 -14.07
C GLU A 360 -9.83 -7.32 -15.31
N ILE A 361 -9.66 -6.02 -15.10
CA ILE A 361 -9.24 -5.07 -16.12
C ILE A 361 -7.72 -4.92 -16.03
N ILE A 362 -7.02 -5.23 -17.10
CA ILE A 362 -5.58 -5.01 -17.20
C ILE A 362 -5.35 -3.56 -17.58
N LEU A 363 -4.91 -2.74 -16.60
CA LEU A 363 -4.55 -1.34 -16.86
C LEU A 363 -3.23 -1.24 -17.61
N ARG A 364 -2.25 -2.09 -17.26
CA ARG A 364 -0.99 -2.34 -17.98
C ARG A 364 -0.33 -3.63 -17.47
N ASP A 365 0.47 -4.27 -18.30
CA ASP A 365 1.13 -5.56 -18.04
C ASP A 365 2.59 -5.61 -18.53
N ASP A 366 3.17 -4.45 -18.76
CA ASP A 366 4.52 -4.22 -19.30
C ASP A 366 5.56 -3.90 -18.21
N GLY A 367 5.34 -4.35 -16.98
CA GLY A 367 6.26 -4.12 -15.88
C GLY A 367 7.57 -4.89 -16.01
N GLY A 368 8.70 -4.22 -15.76
CA GLY A 368 10.03 -4.81 -15.78
C GLY A 368 10.32 -5.80 -14.64
N GLY A 369 9.47 -5.87 -13.62
CA GLY A 369 9.59 -6.77 -12.47
C GLY A 369 8.56 -6.49 -11.38
N ARG A 370 8.64 -7.22 -10.28
CA ARG A 370 7.67 -7.17 -9.18
C ARG A 370 7.67 -5.86 -8.36
N ASP A 371 8.74 -5.08 -8.43
CA ASP A 371 8.91 -3.88 -7.62
C ASP A 371 8.13 -2.70 -8.20
N LEU A 372 6.80 -2.79 -8.14
CA LEU A 372 5.82 -1.84 -8.68
C LEU A 372 4.55 -1.77 -7.84
N GLY A 373 3.65 -0.84 -8.17
CA GLY A 373 2.29 -0.77 -7.63
C GLY A 373 2.10 0.32 -6.58
N TYR A 374 1.54 -0.02 -5.42
CA TYR A 374 1.16 0.90 -4.35
C TYR A 374 0.26 2.03 -4.86
N PRO A 375 -0.88 1.68 -5.50
CA PRO A 375 -1.73 2.66 -6.16
C PRO A 375 -2.45 3.58 -5.20
N ARG A 376 -2.82 4.75 -5.76
CA ARG A 376 -3.89 5.64 -5.29
C ARG A 376 -4.74 6.04 -6.48
N THR A 377 -6.03 6.16 -6.28
CA THR A 377 -6.99 6.31 -7.37
C THR A 377 -8.00 7.40 -7.05
N VAL A 378 -8.32 8.24 -8.05
CA VAL A 378 -9.39 9.23 -7.98
C VAL A 378 -10.19 9.22 -9.27
N GLN A 379 -11.45 9.68 -9.20
CA GLN A 379 -12.29 9.91 -10.37
C GLN A 379 -12.35 11.42 -10.69
N ARG A 380 -12.12 11.76 -11.94
CA ARG A 380 -12.19 13.11 -12.47
C ARG A 380 -13.66 13.59 -12.67
N PRO A 381 -13.88 14.91 -12.85
CA PRO A 381 -15.20 15.44 -13.19
C PRO A 381 -15.81 14.85 -14.46
N ASP A 382 -14.99 14.53 -15.48
CA ASP A 382 -15.39 13.92 -16.75
C ASP A 382 -15.69 12.42 -16.66
N GLY A 383 -15.65 11.82 -15.44
CA GLY A 383 -15.90 10.42 -15.19
C GLY A 383 -14.69 9.49 -15.38
N LYS A 384 -13.60 9.96 -15.97
CA LYS A 384 -12.37 9.18 -16.10
C LYS A 384 -11.71 8.94 -14.76
N ILE A 385 -11.03 7.82 -14.65
CA ILE A 385 -10.27 7.41 -13.47
C ILE A 385 -8.80 7.72 -13.70
N VAL A 386 -8.13 8.25 -12.66
CA VAL A 386 -6.69 8.44 -12.61
C VAL A 386 -6.15 7.55 -11.52
N THR A 387 -5.41 6.52 -11.90
CA THR A 387 -4.70 5.59 -10.99
C THR A 387 -3.23 5.94 -11.00
N ILE A 388 -2.67 6.34 -9.86
CA ILE A 388 -1.27 6.75 -9.69
C ILE A 388 -0.55 5.68 -8.88
N TYR A 389 0.62 5.26 -9.35
CA TYR A 389 1.41 4.16 -8.77
C TYR A 389 2.89 4.34 -9.10
N TYR A 390 3.78 3.55 -8.48
CA TYR A 390 5.17 3.50 -8.93
C TYR A 390 5.40 2.30 -9.86
N PHE A 391 6.33 2.48 -10.80
CA PHE A 391 6.53 1.54 -11.88
C PHE A 391 7.96 1.56 -12.42
N HIS A 392 8.29 0.57 -13.26
CA HIS A 392 9.48 0.53 -14.09
C HIS A 392 9.22 -0.37 -15.32
N ASP A 393 9.75 0.04 -16.47
CA ASP A 393 9.48 -0.61 -17.75
C ASP A 393 10.49 -1.74 -18.05
N GLN A 394 11.69 -1.67 -17.47
CA GLN A 394 12.77 -2.61 -17.72
C GLN A 394 13.28 -3.23 -16.43
N PRO A 395 13.75 -4.48 -16.42
CA PRO A 395 14.52 -5.02 -15.32
C PRO A 395 15.70 -4.10 -14.98
N LYS A 396 16.00 -3.93 -13.70
CA LYS A 396 17.15 -3.14 -13.21
C LYS A 396 17.16 -1.67 -13.64
N SER A 397 15.98 -1.08 -13.85
CA SER A 397 15.85 0.35 -14.15
C SER A 397 15.35 1.14 -12.96
N ASP A 398 15.50 2.46 -13.02
CA ASP A 398 14.94 3.38 -12.04
C ASP A 398 13.44 3.17 -11.84
N ARG A 399 12.95 3.43 -10.62
CA ARG A 399 11.52 3.44 -10.32
C ARG A 399 11.00 4.85 -10.50
N TYR A 400 9.88 4.98 -11.18
CA TYR A 400 9.22 6.26 -11.42
C TYR A 400 7.77 6.23 -10.96
N ILE A 401 7.19 7.40 -10.71
CA ILE A 401 5.76 7.53 -10.46
C ILE A 401 5.05 7.66 -11.80
N ALA A 402 4.05 6.81 -12.01
CA ALA A 402 3.22 6.77 -13.20
C ALA A 402 1.76 7.06 -12.86
N ALA A 403 0.99 7.47 -13.85
CA ALA A 403 -0.46 7.49 -13.83
C ALA A 403 -1.02 6.76 -15.04
N THR A 404 -2.10 6.01 -14.84
CA THR A 404 -2.97 5.53 -15.92
C THR A 404 -4.28 6.29 -15.84
N ILE A 405 -4.64 6.98 -16.92
CA ILE A 405 -5.92 7.67 -17.10
C ILE A 405 -6.78 6.78 -18.00
N TRP A 406 -7.97 6.41 -17.52
CA TRP A 406 -8.82 5.43 -18.20
C TRP A 406 -10.31 5.68 -17.94
N SER A 407 -11.16 5.11 -18.81
CA SER A 407 -12.63 5.20 -18.72
C SER A 407 -13.21 3.89 -18.18
N PRO A 408 -13.93 3.90 -17.05
CA PRO A 408 -14.58 2.69 -16.53
C PRO A 408 -15.76 2.22 -17.39
N ALA A 409 -16.27 3.05 -18.31
CA ALA A 409 -17.31 2.68 -19.26
C ALA A 409 -16.74 1.90 -20.46
N GLU A 410 -15.51 2.22 -20.90
CA GLU A 410 -14.85 1.60 -22.07
C GLU A 410 -14.09 0.33 -21.67
N ALA A 411 -13.63 0.23 -20.44
CA ALA A 411 -12.81 -0.87 -19.95
C ALA A 411 -13.62 -2.12 -19.52
N GLY A 412 -14.95 -2.00 -19.40
CA GLY A 412 -15.86 -3.09 -19.01
C GLY A 412 -16.66 -3.69 -20.17
N GLN A 413 -16.35 -3.28 -21.41
CA GLN A 413 -16.92 -3.86 -22.64
C GLN A 413 -15.87 -4.85 -23.28
#